data_30ca03524dd3544e43457eabc0f969ac
#
_entry.id   30ca03524dd3544e43457eabc0f969ac
#
_cell.length_a   1.000
_cell.length_b   1.000
_cell.length_c   1.000
_cell.angle_alpha   90.00
_cell.angle_beta   90.00
_cell.angle_gamma   90.00
#
_symmetry.space_group_name_H-M   'P 1'
#
loop_
_entity.id
_entity.type
_entity.pdbx_description
1 polymer ?
#
loop_
_entity_poly.entity_id
_entity_poly.type
_entity_poly.pdbx_seq_one_letter_code
_entity_poly.pdbx_strand_id
1 'polypeptide(L)'
;MNKAAMSAFRKPAAQSGFTLIELIVVIVILGILAATALPRFTNLAGDARAASIAAARGAMSSAASLAHGQVLINPAIVVSNAMTMEGVSVAMANGYPSAVGIATAAGLNSSDYAILPAGTAVSANNPAVGTGEVVIQPKSIAGTATGLKCYVKYTESTGANVAPAITNAPPVADCQ
;
A
#
# COMPACT_ATOMS: atom_id res chain seq x y z
N MET A 1 -83.12 11.05 0.12
CA MET A 1 -82.20 12.17 -0.26
C MET A 1 -80.84 11.58 -0.50
N ASN A 2 -80.50 11.28 -1.79
CA ASN A 2 -79.16 10.69 -2.18
C ASN A 2 -78.25 11.81 -2.58
N LYS A 3 -77.13 11.98 -1.82
CA LYS A 3 -75.99 12.83 -2.22
C LYS A 3 -75.05 12.00 -3.10
N ALA A 4 -75.04 12.28 -4.39
CA ALA A 4 -74.05 11.73 -5.33
C ALA A 4 -72.69 12.31 -5.02
N ALA A 5 -71.71 11.43 -4.73
CA ALA A 5 -70.36 11.77 -4.60
C ALA A 5 -69.76 12.00 -5.99
N MET A 6 -69.37 13.26 -6.30
CA MET A 6 -68.62 13.60 -7.51
C MET A 6 -67.15 13.17 -7.30
N SER A 7 -66.76 12.09 -7.96
CA SER A 7 -65.37 11.70 -8.07
C SER A 7 -64.60 12.70 -8.96
N ALA A 8 -63.70 13.48 -8.36
CA ALA A 8 -62.80 14.36 -9.08
C ALA A 8 -61.81 13.53 -9.90
N PHE A 9 -61.98 13.53 -11.22
CA PHE A 9 -60.97 12.99 -12.15
C PHE A 9 -59.67 13.78 -12.01
N ARG A 10 -58.68 13.21 -11.36
CA ARG A 10 -57.29 13.75 -11.40
C ARG A 10 -56.80 13.68 -12.86
N LYS A 11 -56.54 14.81 -13.47
CA LYS A 11 -55.84 14.89 -14.75
C LYS A 11 -54.49 14.18 -14.61
N PRO A 12 -54.15 13.24 -15.52
CA PRO A 12 -52.81 12.66 -15.55
C PRO A 12 -51.79 13.77 -15.80
N ALA A 13 -50.77 13.86 -14.94
CA ALA A 13 -49.63 14.75 -15.16
C ALA A 13 -49.04 14.40 -16.54
N ALA A 14 -48.85 15.41 -17.40
CA ALA A 14 -48.19 15.23 -18.68
C ALA A 14 -46.77 14.69 -18.46
N GLN A 15 -46.52 13.43 -18.86
CA GLN A 15 -45.18 12.87 -18.92
C GLN A 15 -44.46 13.55 -20.10
N SER A 16 -43.59 14.51 -19.81
CA SER A 16 -42.66 15.02 -20.83
C SER A 16 -41.56 13.98 -21.02
N GLY A 17 -41.52 13.35 -22.19
CA GLY A 17 -40.41 12.49 -22.60
C GLY A 17 -39.20 13.31 -23.00
N PHE A 18 -37.98 12.75 -22.80
CA PHE A 18 -36.76 13.35 -23.31
C PHE A 18 -36.75 13.40 -24.84
N THR A 19 -36.25 14.50 -25.39
CA THR A 19 -36.06 14.59 -26.84
C THR A 19 -34.80 13.83 -27.24
N LEU A 20 -34.79 13.30 -28.46
CA LEU A 20 -33.66 12.59 -29.02
C LEU A 20 -32.40 13.48 -29.07
N ILE A 21 -32.60 14.78 -29.33
CA ILE A 21 -31.48 15.74 -29.39
C ILE A 21 -30.87 15.99 -28.01
N GLU A 22 -31.66 16.05 -26.93
CA GLU A 22 -31.14 16.16 -25.57
C GLU A 22 -30.25 14.97 -25.21
N LEU A 23 -30.67 13.75 -25.61
CA LEU A 23 -29.86 12.56 -25.35
C LEU A 23 -28.55 12.59 -26.15
N ILE A 24 -28.59 12.94 -27.44
CA ILE A 24 -27.39 13.00 -28.29
C ILE A 24 -26.39 14.04 -27.75
N VAL A 25 -26.86 15.23 -27.37
CA VAL A 25 -25.98 16.28 -26.83
C VAL A 25 -25.30 15.81 -25.54
N VAL A 26 -26.01 15.15 -24.65
CA VAL A 26 -25.45 14.63 -23.39
C VAL A 26 -24.37 13.59 -23.64
N ILE A 27 -24.62 12.60 -24.53
CA ILE A 27 -23.62 11.55 -24.80
C ILE A 27 -22.38 12.11 -25.50
N VAL A 28 -22.50 13.13 -26.36
CA VAL A 28 -21.36 13.80 -26.98
C VAL A 28 -20.51 14.54 -25.94
N ILE A 29 -21.16 15.31 -25.06
CA ILE A 29 -20.46 16.01 -23.99
C ILE A 29 -19.77 15.03 -23.05
N LEU A 30 -20.44 13.96 -22.63
CA LEU A 30 -19.87 12.91 -21.78
C LEU A 30 -18.71 12.21 -22.48
N GLY A 31 -18.80 11.96 -23.79
CA GLY A 31 -17.72 11.37 -24.59
C GLY A 31 -16.47 12.23 -24.59
N ILE A 32 -16.59 13.54 -24.77
CA ILE A 32 -15.46 14.48 -24.74
C ILE A 32 -14.84 14.53 -23.33
N LEU A 33 -15.67 14.62 -22.29
CA LEU A 33 -15.20 14.64 -20.91
C LEU A 33 -14.50 13.33 -20.54
N ALA A 34 -15.04 12.18 -20.93
CA ALA A 34 -14.42 10.87 -20.70
C ALA A 34 -13.04 10.77 -21.40
N ALA A 35 -12.93 11.24 -22.64
CA ALA A 35 -11.66 11.21 -23.37
C ALA A 35 -10.55 12.00 -22.69
N THR A 36 -10.87 13.11 -22.02
CA THR A 36 -9.89 13.92 -21.26
C THR A 36 -9.62 13.39 -19.86
N ALA A 37 -10.55 12.67 -19.26
CA ALA A 37 -10.43 12.13 -17.88
C ALA A 37 -9.63 10.82 -17.84
N LEU A 38 -9.80 9.92 -18.80
CA LEU A 38 -9.18 8.59 -18.81
C LEU A 38 -7.65 8.61 -18.62
N PRO A 39 -6.86 9.47 -19.30
CA PRO A 39 -5.41 9.48 -19.09
C PRO A 39 -4.96 9.86 -17.69
N ARG A 40 -5.78 10.59 -16.95
CA ARG A 40 -5.46 11.00 -15.59
C ARG A 40 -5.66 9.89 -14.57
N PHE A 41 -6.57 8.96 -14.83
CA PHE A 41 -6.85 7.85 -13.92
C PHE A 41 -5.87 6.68 -14.07
N THR A 42 -5.20 6.54 -15.21
CA THR A 42 -4.22 5.47 -15.43
C THR A 42 -2.98 5.60 -14.55
N ASN A 43 -2.61 6.81 -14.13
CA ASN A 43 -1.43 7.08 -13.29
C ASN A 43 -1.71 6.94 -11.78
N LEU A 44 -2.97 6.98 -11.34
CA LEU A 44 -3.33 6.87 -9.93
C LEU A 44 -2.86 5.57 -9.27
N ALA A 45 -2.77 4.48 -10.02
CA ALA A 45 -2.26 3.21 -9.50
C ALA A 45 -0.78 3.29 -9.12
N GLY A 46 0.05 3.98 -9.93
CA GLY A 46 1.45 4.21 -9.64
C GLY A 46 1.64 5.12 -8.42
N ASP A 47 0.87 6.21 -8.34
CA ASP A 47 0.88 7.12 -7.18
C ASP A 47 0.51 6.38 -5.89
N ALA A 48 -0.55 5.56 -5.92
CA ALA A 48 -0.98 4.78 -4.77
C ALA A 48 0.09 3.77 -4.30
N ARG A 49 0.75 3.07 -5.25
CA ARG A 49 1.84 2.13 -4.93
C ARG A 49 3.04 2.84 -4.33
N ALA A 50 3.48 3.95 -4.91
CA ALA A 50 4.60 4.74 -4.40
C ALA A 50 4.30 5.27 -2.98
N ALA A 51 3.08 5.78 -2.74
CA ALA A 51 2.64 6.22 -1.43
C ALA A 51 2.60 5.07 -0.41
N SER A 52 2.13 3.89 -0.82
CA SER A 52 2.12 2.68 0.01
C SER A 52 3.53 2.27 0.42
N ILE A 53 4.49 2.26 -0.50
CA ILE A 53 5.90 1.95 -0.18
C ILE A 53 6.55 3.03 0.68
N ALA A 54 6.25 4.30 0.47
CA ALA A 54 6.71 5.37 1.35
C ALA A 54 6.18 5.20 2.78
N ALA A 55 4.91 4.82 2.93
CA ALA A 55 4.31 4.50 4.23
C ALA A 55 4.97 3.29 4.89
N ALA A 56 5.21 2.20 4.14
CA ALA A 56 5.92 1.02 4.64
C ALA A 56 7.34 1.37 5.12
N ARG A 57 8.07 2.20 4.36
CA ARG A 57 9.38 2.72 4.78
C ARG A 57 9.30 3.49 6.10
N GLY A 58 8.33 4.38 6.22
CA GLY A 58 8.10 5.14 7.46
C GLY A 58 7.79 4.23 8.65
N ALA A 59 6.93 3.24 8.46
CA ALA A 59 6.59 2.25 9.48
C ALA A 59 7.81 1.45 9.94
N MET A 60 8.64 0.96 9.01
CA MET A 60 9.88 0.24 9.34
C MET A 60 10.88 1.13 10.10
N SER A 61 11.03 2.39 9.69
CA SER A 61 11.92 3.34 10.38
C SER A 61 11.45 3.59 11.82
N SER A 62 10.16 3.80 12.01
CA SER A 62 9.57 4.01 13.33
C SER A 62 9.69 2.76 14.20
N ALA A 63 9.37 1.59 13.66
CA ALA A 63 9.48 0.31 14.37
C ALA A 63 10.92 0.01 14.80
N ALA A 64 11.90 0.25 13.92
CA ALA A 64 13.33 0.08 14.23
C ALA A 64 13.75 0.99 15.39
N SER A 65 13.35 2.25 15.38
CA SER A 65 13.67 3.21 16.45
C SER A 65 12.99 2.87 17.77
N LEU A 66 11.73 2.47 17.75
CA LEU A 66 10.97 2.05 18.95
C LEU A 66 11.58 0.78 19.57
N ALA A 67 11.89 -0.21 18.72
CA ALA A 67 12.51 -1.45 19.17
C ALA A 67 13.88 -1.20 19.82
N HIS A 68 14.70 -0.37 19.19
CA HIS A 68 15.99 0.02 19.75
C HIS A 68 15.84 0.76 21.08
N GLY A 69 14.88 1.66 21.20
CA GLY A 69 14.55 2.33 22.46
C GLY A 69 14.23 1.36 23.58
N GLN A 70 13.46 0.29 23.29
CA GLN A 70 13.16 -0.78 24.26
C GLN A 70 14.42 -1.56 24.66
N VAL A 71 15.33 -1.82 23.74
CA VAL A 71 16.60 -2.49 24.02
C VAL A 71 17.47 -1.67 24.99
N LEU A 72 17.48 -0.35 24.84
CA LEU A 72 18.24 0.55 25.74
C LEU A 72 17.68 0.51 27.18
N ILE A 73 16.39 0.29 27.34
CA ILE A 73 15.74 0.15 28.65
C ILE A 73 15.90 -1.28 29.21
N ASN A 74 15.87 -2.29 28.34
CA ASN A 74 15.97 -3.69 28.71
C ASN A 74 17.03 -4.42 27.86
N PRO A 75 18.31 -4.37 28.27
CA PRO A 75 19.40 -5.01 27.52
C PRO A 75 19.28 -6.53 27.38
N ALA A 76 18.46 -7.21 28.19
CA ALA A 76 18.23 -8.66 28.07
C ALA A 76 17.66 -9.06 26.70
N ILE A 77 17.02 -8.15 25.99
CA ILE A 77 16.49 -8.36 24.63
C ILE A 77 17.64 -8.69 23.64
N VAL A 78 18.81 -8.09 23.82
CA VAL A 78 19.97 -8.35 22.95
C VAL A 78 20.45 -9.80 23.13
N VAL A 79 20.40 -10.32 24.34
CA VAL A 79 20.83 -11.70 24.65
C VAL A 79 19.85 -12.73 24.08
N SER A 80 18.55 -12.43 24.16
CA SER A 80 17.52 -13.34 23.64
C SER A 80 17.33 -13.27 22.11
N ASN A 81 17.86 -12.24 21.45
CA ASN A 81 17.63 -11.93 20.02
C ASN A 81 16.14 -11.91 19.65
N ALA A 82 15.26 -11.66 20.62
CA ALA A 82 13.82 -11.61 20.42
C ALA A 82 13.19 -10.58 21.36
N MET A 83 12.18 -9.90 20.87
CA MET A 83 11.36 -8.95 21.63
C MET A 83 9.88 -9.21 21.35
N THR A 84 9.03 -9.04 22.36
CA THR A 84 7.59 -9.10 22.15
C THR A 84 7.05 -7.68 21.93
N MET A 85 6.42 -7.43 20.79
CA MET A 85 5.71 -6.21 20.47
C MET A 85 4.24 -6.57 20.21
N GLU A 86 3.32 -5.93 20.93
CA GLU A 86 1.87 -6.16 20.79
C GLU A 86 1.47 -7.65 20.85
N GLY A 87 2.16 -8.43 21.68
CA GLY A 87 1.91 -9.87 21.81
C GLY A 87 2.55 -10.75 20.74
N VAL A 88 3.26 -10.18 19.78
CA VAL A 88 3.95 -10.91 18.71
C VAL A 88 5.46 -10.89 18.93
N SER A 89 6.11 -12.04 18.73
CA SER A 89 7.57 -12.14 18.82
C SER A 89 8.23 -11.53 17.58
N VAL A 90 9.13 -10.59 17.80
CA VAL A 90 9.94 -9.92 16.77
C VAL A 90 11.38 -10.39 16.93
N ALA A 91 11.94 -10.97 15.86
CA ALA A 91 13.34 -11.35 15.84
C ALA A 91 14.24 -10.10 15.79
N MET A 92 15.29 -10.10 16.59
CA MET A 92 16.20 -8.97 16.77
C MET A 92 17.61 -9.33 16.29
N ALA A 93 18.36 -8.31 15.86
CA ALA A 93 19.77 -8.39 15.52
C ALA A 93 20.48 -7.11 15.99
N ASN A 94 21.49 -7.25 16.83
CA ASN A 94 22.31 -6.14 17.32
C ASN A 94 21.52 -4.98 17.96
N GLY A 95 20.38 -5.29 18.61
CA GLY A 95 19.52 -4.28 19.25
C GLY A 95 18.51 -3.59 18.35
N TYR A 96 18.34 -4.06 17.12
CA TYR A 96 17.31 -3.63 16.16
C TYR A 96 16.51 -4.83 15.65
N PRO A 97 15.33 -4.64 15.07
CA PRO A 97 14.66 -5.73 14.38
C PRO A 97 15.53 -6.33 13.28
N SER A 98 15.62 -7.65 13.22
CA SER A 98 16.31 -8.34 12.13
C SER A 98 15.56 -8.20 10.81
N ALA A 99 16.17 -8.62 9.70
CA ALA A 99 15.50 -8.66 8.40
C ALA A 99 14.22 -9.51 8.42
N VAL A 100 14.17 -10.56 9.26
CA VAL A 100 12.96 -11.39 9.43
C VAL A 100 11.93 -10.70 10.33
N GLY A 101 12.37 -9.93 11.33
CA GLY A 101 11.51 -9.32 12.34
C GLY A 101 10.90 -7.97 11.93
N ILE A 102 11.55 -7.23 11.04
CA ILE A 102 11.16 -5.84 10.75
C ILE A 102 9.75 -5.69 10.16
N ALA A 103 9.34 -6.61 9.29
CA ALA A 103 8.00 -6.56 8.69
C ALA A 103 6.91 -6.74 9.77
N THR A 104 7.13 -7.67 10.69
CA THR A 104 6.25 -7.92 11.84
C THR A 104 6.25 -6.72 12.79
N ALA A 105 7.42 -6.17 13.12
CA ALA A 105 7.55 -5.00 13.99
C ALA A 105 6.85 -3.76 13.41
N ALA A 106 6.88 -3.60 12.10
CA ALA A 106 6.24 -2.49 11.38
C ALA A 106 4.75 -2.72 11.06
N GLY A 107 4.18 -3.86 11.45
CA GLY A 107 2.79 -4.19 11.15
C GLY A 107 2.50 -4.41 9.65
N LEU A 108 3.53 -4.73 8.86
CA LEU A 108 3.36 -4.98 7.43
C LEU A 108 2.84 -6.41 7.22
N ASN A 109 1.66 -6.52 6.64
CA ASN A 109 1.01 -7.81 6.41
C ASN A 109 1.19 -8.31 4.97
N SER A 110 1.08 -9.62 4.78
CA SER A 110 1.24 -10.27 3.47
C SER A 110 0.03 -10.14 2.54
N SER A 111 -1.08 -9.54 3.00
CA SER A 111 -2.23 -9.23 2.14
C SER A 111 -1.94 -8.01 1.26
N ASP A 112 -1.25 -7.02 1.79
CA ASP A 112 -0.98 -5.74 1.12
C ASP A 112 0.41 -5.68 0.50
N TYR A 113 1.38 -6.38 1.12
CA TYR A 113 2.78 -6.37 0.71
C TYR A 113 3.29 -7.77 0.39
N ALA A 114 4.11 -7.88 -0.63
CA ALA A 114 4.98 -9.03 -0.82
C ALA A 114 6.29 -8.79 -0.06
N ILE A 115 6.57 -9.67 0.90
CA ILE A 115 7.76 -9.63 1.74
C ILE A 115 8.73 -10.68 1.19
N LEU A 116 9.82 -10.23 0.57
CA LEU A 116 10.84 -11.10 -0.01
C LEU A 116 11.96 -11.29 1.01
N PRO A 117 12.12 -12.50 1.58
CA PRO A 117 13.12 -12.77 2.60
C PRO A 117 14.54 -12.82 2.03
N ALA A 118 15.51 -12.80 2.93
CA ALA A 118 16.91 -13.02 2.61
C ALA A 118 17.11 -14.32 1.79
N GLY A 119 18.01 -14.24 0.80
CA GLY A 119 18.26 -15.37 -0.11
C GLY A 119 17.26 -15.49 -1.25
N THR A 120 16.28 -14.60 -1.39
CA THR A 120 15.44 -14.58 -2.58
C THR A 120 16.31 -14.32 -3.81
N ALA A 121 16.34 -15.30 -4.71
CA ALA A 121 17.15 -15.21 -5.92
C ALA A 121 16.65 -14.10 -6.83
N VAL A 122 17.59 -13.37 -7.43
CA VAL A 122 17.27 -12.44 -8.50
C VAL A 122 16.66 -13.20 -9.68
N SER A 123 15.59 -12.66 -10.21
CA SER A 123 14.96 -13.18 -11.43
C SER A 123 14.52 -12.02 -12.30
N ALA A 124 13.95 -12.32 -13.46
CA ALA A 124 13.35 -11.30 -14.32
C ALA A 124 12.30 -10.44 -13.62
N ASN A 125 11.75 -10.92 -12.48
CA ASN A 125 10.62 -10.30 -11.80
C ASN A 125 10.82 -10.10 -10.27
N ASN A 126 11.97 -10.52 -9.71
CA ASN A 126 12.30 -10.33 -8.30
C ASN A 126 13.65 -9.64 -8.13
N PRO A 127 13.75 -8.60 -7.30
CA PRO A 127 15.03 -8.00 -6.94
C PRO A 127 15.87 -8.98 -6.13
N ALA A 128 17.20 -8.82 -6.16
CA ALA A 128 18.09 -9.58 -5.31
C ALA A 128 17.91 -9.17 -3.84
N VAL A 129 17.82 -10.17 -2.96
CA VAL A 129 17.78 -9.95 -1.50
C VAL A 129 18.95 -10.70 -0.87
N GLY A 130 19.94 -9.96 -0.38
CA GLY A 130 21.13 -10.50 0.26
C GLY A 130 20.87 -11.05 1.66
N THR A 131 21.90 -11.60 2.27
CA THR A 131 21.85 -12.01 3.68
C THR A 131 21.64 -10.79 4.57
N GLY A 132 20.76 -10.90 5.56
CA GLY A 132 20.41 -9.78 6.45
C GLY A 132 19.58 -8.69 5.78
N GLU A 133 19.01 -8.96 4.62
CA GLU A 133 18.14 -8.03 3.91
C GLU A 133 16.72 -8.59 3.80
N VAL A 134 15.76 -7.69 3.68
CA VAL A 134 14.37 -7.98 3.27
C VAL A 134 13.89 -6.90 2.33
N VAL A 135 13.14 -7.30 1.33
CA VAL A 135 12.51 -6.38 0.36
C VAL A 135 11.01 -6.40 0.57
N ILE A 136 10.43 -5.22 0.61
CA ILE A 136 8.99 -5.00 0.71
C ILE A 136 8.52 -4.33 -0.58
N GLN A 137 7.56 -4.94 -1.26
CA GLN A 137 6.96 -4.39 -2.47
C GLN A 137 5.42 -4.49 -2.40
N PRO A 138 4.67 -3.64 -3.12
CA PRO A 138 3.21 -3.75 -3.17
C PRO A 138 2.81 -5.11 -3.73
N LYS A 139 1.86 -5.78 -3.08
CA LYS A 139 1.38 -7.10 -3.50
C LYS A 139 0.89 -7.13 -4.94
N SER A 140 0.28 -6.02 -5.40
CA SER A 140 -0.33 -5.91 -6.73
C SER A 140 0.66 -6.00 -7.89
N ILE A 141 1.95 -5.76 -7.64
CA ILE A 141 3.01 -5.78 -8.66
C ILE A 141 4.12 -6.78 -8.35
N ALA A 142 3.97 -7.56 -7.29
CA ALA A 142 4.93 -8.61 -6.95
C ALA A 142 5.05 -9.62 -8.11
N GLY A 143 6.28 -9.97 -8.46
CA GLY A 143 6.54 -10.88 -9.58
C GLY A 143 6.35 -10.25 -10.98
N THR A 144 6.35 -8.92 -11.09
CA THR A 144 6.29 -8.20 -12.37
C THR A 144 7.54 -7.34 -12.57
N ALA A 145 7.77 -6.87 -13.80
CA ALA A 145 8.87 -5.96 -14.12
C ALA A 145 8.80 -4.64 -13.32
N THR A 146 7.61 -4.15 -13.00
CA THR A 146 7.40 -2.97 -12.14
C THR A 146 7.87 -3.25 -10.72
N GLY A 147 7.64 -4.46 -10.19
CA GLY A 147 8.07 -4.87 -8.87
C GLY A 147 9.60 -4.85 -8.69
N LEU A 148 10.38 -4.95 -9.78
CA LEU A 148 11.84 -4.82 -9.73
C LEU A 148 12.33 -3.43 -9.34
N LYS A 149 11.50 -2.40 -9.46
CA LYS A 149 11.84 -1.00 -9.22
C LYS A 149 11.06 -0.39 -8.07
N CYS A 150 9.80 -0.82 -7.89
CA CYS A 150 8.89 -0.30 -6.88
C CYS A 150 8.95 -1.13 -5.60
N TYR A 151 10.00 -0.94 -4.81
CA TYR A 151 10.19 -1.59 -3.53
C TYR A 151 10.99 -0.72 -2.56
N VAL A 152 10.99 -1.10 -1.30
CA VAL A 152 11.93 -0.62 -0.28
C VAL A 152 12.67 -1.81 0.29
N LYS A 153 13.97 -1.64 0.52
CA LYS A 153 14.85 -2.65 1.11
C LYS A 153 15.24 -2.22 2.52
N TYR A 154 15.15 -3.13 3.44
CA TYR A 154 15.71 -3.02 4.78
C TYR A 154 16.92 -3.94 4.88
N THR A 155 18.03 -3.40 5.38
CA THR A 155 19.25 -4.15 5.73
C THR A 155 19.40 -4.08 7.23
N GLU A 156 19.45 -5.24 7.89
CA GLU A 156 19.57 -5.31 9.35
C GLU A 156 20.90 -4.74 9.84
N SER A 157 20.94 -4.41 11.12
CA SER A 157 22.15 -3.94 11.79
C SER A 157 23.29 -4.96 11.67
N THR A 158 24.45 -4.50 11.25
CA THR A 158 25.66 -5.33 11.09
C THR A 158 26.53 -5.42 12.34
N GLY A 159 26.19 -4.68 13.40
CA GLY A 159 26.95 -4.67 14.65
C GLY A 159 26.31 -3.81 15.73
N ALA A 160 26.82 -3.90 16.95
CA ALA A 160 26.36 -3.10 18.06
C ALA A 160 26.47 -1.60 17.74
N ASN A 161 25.42 -0.83 18.03
CA ASN A 161 25.32 0.61 17.77
C ASN A 161 25.37 1.03 16.29
N VAL A 162 25.20 0.10 15.36
CA VAL A 162 25.04 0.39 13.94
C VAL A 162 23.54 0.34 13.60
N ALA A 163 22.99 1.48 13.17
CA ALA A 163 21.59 1.51 12.76
C ALA A 163 21.35 0.70 11.48
N PRO A 164 20.20 0.06 11.33
CA PRO A 164 19.83 -0.61 10.09
C PRO A 164 19.69 0.41 8.95
N ALA A 165 19.94 -0.04 7.73
CA ALA A 165 19.76 0.79 6.55
C ALA A 165 18.40 0.52 5.88
N ILE A 166 17.69 1.59 5.49
CA ILE A 166 16.44 1.50 4.76
C ILE A 166 16.59 2.35 3.51
N THR A 167 16.39 1.76 2.33
CA THR A 167 16.46 2.51 1.07
C THR A 167 15.41 3.60 1.00
N ASN A 168 15.63 4.61 0.17
CA ASN A 168 14.61 5.61 -0.08
C ASN A 168 13.41 4.99 -0.80
N ALA A 169 12.24 5.57 -0.57
CA ALA A 169 11.06 5.19 -1.34
C ALA A 169 11.29 5.49 -2.84
N PRO A 170 10.86 4.60 -3.74
CA PRO A 170 11.02 4.81 -5.17
C PRO A 170 10.14 5.98 -5.66
N PRO A 171 10.54 6.66 -6.74
CA PRO A 171 9.69 7.66 -7.38
C PRO A 171 8.45 6.98 -8.00
N VAL A 172 7.40 7.75 -8.23
CA VAL A 172 6.14 7.27 -8.83
C VAL A 172 6.38 6.56 -10.17
N ALA A 173 7.31 7.07 -10.99
CA ALA A 173 7.64 6.49 -12.29
C ALA A 173 8.11 5.03 -12.22
N ASP A 174 8.73 4.62 -11.11
CA ASP A 174 9.18 3.24 -10.90
C ASP A 174 8.05 2.30 -10.43
N CYS A 175 6.89 2.86 -10.07
CA CYS A 175 5.71 2.15 -9.58
C CYS A 175 4.55 2.09 -10.59
N GLN A 176 4.78 2.55 -11.83
CA GLN A 176 3.80 2.58 -12.92
C GLN A 176 3.81 1.30 -13.76
#